data_afbce29f25c94bf4fcd62f00090a2303
#
_entry.id   afbce29f25c94bf4fcd62f00090a2303
#
_cell.length_a   1.000
_cell.length_b   1.000
_cell.length_c   1.000
_cell.angle_alpha   90.00
_cell.angle_beta   90.00
_cell.angle_gamma   90.00
#
_symmetry.space_group_name_H-M   'P 1'
#
loop_
_entity.id
_entity.type
_entity.pdbx_description
1 polymer ?
#
loop_
_entity_poly.entity_id
_entity_poly.type
_entity_poly.pdbx_seq_one_letter_code
_entity_poly.pdbx_strand_id
1 'polypeptide(L)' 'MNFMIKTIPFEMAGYRLDRALAELFPEYSRSRLQTWIKQGRVWVDQEQLRCKDSVKGGEVIELHAEAEVVTTL' A
#
# COMPACT_ATOMS: atom_id res chain seq x y z
N MET A 1 6.18 15.56 -3.72
CA MET A 1 5.75 14.19 -4.01
C MET A 1 6.41 13.28 -3.03
N ASN A 2 5.62 12.55 -2.25
CA ASN A 2 6.17 11.69 -1.23
C ASN A 2 5.95 10.25 -1.62
N PHE A 3 7.02 9.49 -1.65
CA PHE A 3 6.81 8.07 -1.78
C PHE A 3 7.65 7.35 -0.73
N MET A 4 7.17 6.18 -0.33
CA MET A 4 7.79 5.41 0.73
C MET A 4 8.00 4.00 0.25
N ILE A 5 9.10 3.39 0.66
CA ILE A 5 9.41 2.03 0.29
C ILE A 5 9.56 1.23 1.58
N LYS A 6 8.84 0.12 1.67
CA LYS A 6 8.96 -0.79 2.78
C LYS A 6 8.91 -2.22 2.26
N THR A 7 9.52 -3.12 2.99
CA THR A 7 9.52 -4.53 2.62
C THR A 7 8.52 -5.26 3.49
N ILE A 8 7.74 -6.15 2.87
CA ILE A 8 6.76 -6.93 3.61
C ILE A 8 7.48 -8.03 4.36
N PRO A 9 7.34 -8.10 5.70
CA PRO A 9 7.98 -9.16 6.46
C PRO A 9 7.40 -10.53 6.08
N PHE A 10 8.21 -11.55 6.20
CA PHE A 10 7.75 -12.90 5.88
C PHE A 10 6.60 -13.34 6.77
N GLU A 11 6.52 -12.78 7.97
CA GLU A 11 5.44 -13.14 8.89
C GLU A 11 4.09 -12.64 8.41
N MET A 12 4.06 -11.79 7.40
CA MET A 12 2.81 -11.33 6.82
C MET A 12 2.41 -12.10 5.58
N ALA A 13 3.10 -13.21 5.31
CA ALA A 13 2.75 -14.03 4.17
C ALA A 13 1.30 -14.50 4.27
N GLY A 14 0.55 -14.35 3.18
CA GLY A 14 -0.86 -14.73 3.18
C GLY A 14 -1.80 -13.60 3.55
N TYR A 15 -1.29 -12.47 4.02
CA TYR A 15 -2.15 -11.33 4.33
C TYR A 15 -2.68 -10.75 3.03
N ARG A 16 -3.89 -10.21 3.08
CA ARG A 16 -4.37 -9.39 1.97
C ARG A 16 -3.51 -8.15 1.88
N LEU A 17 -3.36 -7.65 0.67
CA LEU A 17 -2.50 -6.48 0.45
C LEU A 17 -2.95 -5.29 1.30
N ASP A 18 -4.25 -5.02 1.36
CA ASP A 18 -4.74 -3.89 2.14
C ASP A 18 -4.41 -4.05 3.62
N ARG A 19 -4.47 -5.28 4.13
CA ARG A 19 -4.13 -5.52 5.52
C ARG A 19 -2.64 -5.36 5.76
N ALA A 20 -1.82 -5.88 4.86
CA ALA A 20 -0.38 -5.75 5.00
C ALA A 20 0.04 -4.29 4.99
N LEU A 21 -0.57 -3.50 4.11
CA LEU A 21 -0.25 -2.08 4.06
C LEU A 21 -0.69 -1.36 5.32
N ALA A 22 -1.85 -1.72 5.87
CA ALA A 22 -2.32 -1.09 7.10
C ALA A 22 -1.37 -1.35 8.25
N GLU A 23 -0.73 -2.51 8.27
CA GLU A 23 0.24 -2.84 9.30
C GLU A 23 1.56 -2.09 9.08
N LEU A 24 1.96 -1.95 7.82
CA LEU A 24 3.25 -1.31 7.51
C LEU A 24 3.17 0.20 7.54
N PHE A 25 2.01 0.76 7.27
CA PHE A 25 1.83 2.21 7.23
C PHE A 25 0.69 2.60 8.19
N PRO A 26 0.94 2.47 9.50
CA PRO A 26 -0.14 2.70 10.47
C PRO A 26 -0.60 4.16 10.53
N GLU A 27 0.18 5.07 9.96
CA GLU A 27 -0.21 6.48 9.96
C GLU A 27 -1.34 6.77 8.98
N TYR A 28 -1.68 5.81 8.10
CA TYR A 28 -2.77 5.97 7.15
C TYR A 28 -3.88 5.00 7.47
N SER A 29 -5.12 5.42 7.23
CA SER A 29 -6.25 4.54 7.47
C SER A 29 -6.29 3.46 6.39
N ARG A 30 -6.90 2.32 6.73
CA ARG A 30 -7.02 1.23 5.77
C ARG A 30 -7.83 1.66 4.56
N SER A 31 -8.87 2.47 4.78
CA SER A 31 -9.66 2.97 3.68
C SER A 31 -8.84 3.81 2.71
N ARG A 32 -7.96 4.65 3.25
CA ARG A 32 -7.10 5.47 2.41
C ARG A 32 -6.15 4.59 1.60
N LEU A 33 -5.58 3.58 2.25
CA LEU A 33 -4.67 2.68 1.56
C LEU A 33 -5.40 1.90 0.47
N GLN A 34 -6.62 1.48 0.72
CA GLN A 34 -7.42 0.80 -0.30
C GLN A 34 -7.67 1.71 -1.49
N THR A 35 -7.97 2.96 -1.23
CA THR A 35 -8.17 3.93 -2.31
C THR A 35 -6.91 4.08 -3.16
N TRP A 36 -5.77 4.18 -2.50
CA TRP A 36 -4.50 4.32 -3.22
C TRP A 36 -4.18 3.08 -4.04
N ILE A 37 -4.48 1.90 -3.53
CA ILE A 37 -4.29 0.67 -4.30
C ILE A 37 -5.15 0.71 -5.56
N LYS A 38 -6.40 1.13 -5.42
CA LYS A 38 -7.30 1.20 -6.56
C LYS A 38 -6.87 2.24 -7.58
N GLN A 39 -6.22 3.29 -7.11
CA GLN A 39 -5.78 4.37 -7.98
C GLN A 39 -4.44 4.06 -8.65
N GLY A 40 -3.83 2.91 -8.31
CA GLY A 40 -2.57 2.54 -8.91
C GLY A 40 -1.38 3.25 -8.31
N ARG A 41 -1.47 3.66 -7.05
CA ARG A 41 -0.37 4.36 -6.39
C ARG A 41 0.48 3.45 -5.53
N VAL A 42 0.20 2.16 -5.55
CA VAL A 42 0.93 1.18 -4.75
C VAL A 42 1.50 0.13 -5.66
N TRP A 43 2.80 -0.09 -5.57
CA TRP A 43 3.47 -1.13 -6.32
C TRP A 43 3.99 -2.18 -5.36
N VAL A 44 3.85 -3.45 -5.73
CA VAL A 44 4.34 -4.57 -4.96
C VAL A 44 5.30 -5.31 -5.88
N ASP A 45 6.61 -5.24 -5.60
CA ASP A 45 7.63 -5.79 -6.48
C ASP A 45 7.44 -5.26 -7.90
N GLN A 46 7.14 -3.97 -7.99
CA GLN A 46 6.98 -3.26 -9.27
C GLN A 46 5.74 -3.69 -10.04
N GLU A 47 4.78 -4.32 -9.37
CA GLU A 47 3.52 -4.72 -9.97
C GLU A 47 2.39 -4.10 -9.18
N GLN A 48 1.27 -3.87 -9.85
CA GLN A 48 0.11 -3.32 -9.19
C GLN A 48 -0.86 -4.45 -8.90
N LEU A 49 -1.11 -4.69 -7.62
CA LEU A 49 -2.01 -5.72 -7.16
C LEU A 49 -3.30 -5.10 -6.69
N ARG A 50 -4.27 -5.94 -6.43
CA ARG A 50 -5.56 -5.50 -5.91
C ARG A 50 -5.57 -5.63 -4.40
N CYS A 51 -6.53 -4.95 -3.76
CA CYS A 51 -6.63 -5.00 -2.32
C CYS A 51 -6.76 -6.42 -1.80
N LYS A 52 -7.46 -7.27 -2.54
CA LYS A 52 -7.73 -8.63 -2.09
C LYS A 52 -6.62 -9.61 -2.40
N ASP A 53 -5.63 -9.20 -3.17
CA ASP A 53 -4.52 -10.09 -3.50
C ASP A 53 -3.67 -10.31 -2.26
N SER A 54 -3.15 -11.53 -2.13
CA SER A 54 -2.34 -11.87 -0.97
C SER A 54 -0.88 -11.60 -1.24
N VAL A 55 -0.16 -11.22 -0.19
CA VAL A 55 1.29 -11.04 -0.29
C VAL A 55 1.97 -12.32 0.18
N LYS A 56 3.22 -12.49 -0.23
CA LYS A 56 3.96 -13.71 0.08
C LYS A 56 5.03 -13.50 1.15
N GLY A 57 5.34 -12.24 1.43
CA GLY A 57 6.45 -11.93 2.32
C GLY A 57 7.70 -11.67 1.51
N GLY A 58 8.42 -10.64 1.88
CA GLY A 58 9.63 -10.26 1.16
C GLY A 58 9.44 -9.33 0.00
N GLU A 59 8.19 -9.03 -0.38
CA GLU A 59 7.94 -8.11 -1.47
C GLU A 59 8.30 -6.69 -1.05
N VAL A 60 8.72 -5.89 -2.01
CA VAL A 60 9.02 -4.49 -1.76
C VAL A 60 7.81 -3.66 -2.16
N ILE A 61 7.29 -2.93 -1.19
CA ILE A 61 6.14 -2.05 -1.41
C ILE A 61 6.64 -0.66 -1.71
N GLU A 62 6.12 -0.07 -2.77
CA GLU A 62 6.39 1.32 -3.09
C GLU A 62 5.07 2.05 -3.07
N LEU A 63 4.90 2.96 -2.12
CA LEU A 63 3.66 3.68 -1.92
C LEU A 63 3.87 5.14 -2.30
N HIS A 64 3.11 5.60 -3.28
CA HIS A 64 3.16 7.00 -3.68
C HIS A 64 2.01 7.74 -3.01
N ALA A 65 2.26 8.18 -1.79
CA ALA A 65 1.26 8.89 -1.02
C ALA A 65 1.28 10.33 -1.46
N GLU A 66 0.24 10.75 -2.15
CA GLU A 66 0.13 12.13 -2.50
C GLU A 66 -0.52 12.86 -1.38
N ALA A 67 0.02 14.00 -1.10
CA ALA A 67 -0.63 14.87 -0.18
C ALA A 67 -2.00 15.10 -0.75
N GLU A 68 -2.99 14.95 0.07
CA GLU A 68 -4.28 15.20 -0.35
C GLU A 68 -4.42 16.59 -0.68
N VAL A 69 -4.49 16.85 -1.90
CA VAL A 69 -4.74 18.14 -2.35
C VAL A 69 -6.18 18.36 -2.12
N VAL A 70 -6.46 18.98 -1.12
CA VAL A 70 -7.76 19.42 -0.94
C VAL A 70 -7.99 20.49 -1.87
N THR A 71 -8.40 20.23 -2.97
CA THR A 71 -8.86 21.22 -3.80
C THR A 71 -10.16 21.54 -3.32
N THR A 72 -10.20 22.47 -2.65
CA THR A 72 -11.44 23.00 -2.55
C THR A 72 -11.76 23.74 -3.64
N LEU A 73 -12.46 23.72 -4.00
CA LEU A 73 -12.83 24.55 -4.87
C LEU A 73 -13.66 25.16 -4.58
#